data_7e861147b21c505d5179329c98e82c81
#
_entry.id   7e861147b21c505d5179329c98e82c81
#
_cell.length_a   1.000
_cell.length_b   1.000
_cell.length_c   1.000
_cell.angle_alpha   90.00
_cell.angle_beta   90.00
_cell.angle_gamma   90.00
#
_symmetry.space_group_name_H-M   'P 1'
#
loop_
_entity.id
_entity.type
_entity.pdbx_description
1 polymer ?
#
loop_
_entity_poly.entity_id
_entity_poly.type
_entity_poly.pdbx_seq_one_letter_code
_entity_poly.pdbx_strand_id
1 'polypeptide(L)'
;MRDETGRTYAAAAVALPSLQLSALALAVAMAVSSGAASLEAAALVSDAPGPAKDDEAAVRDLGPEAPIIHAGSDGAVRQVIKPG
;
A
#
# COMPACT_ATOMS: atom_id res chain seq x y z
N MET A 1 0.07 1.27 -6.05
CA MET A 1 -1.33 1.25 -5.58
C MET A 1 -2.23 1.83 -6.65
N ARG A 2 -3.31 1.19 -6.91
CA ARG A 2 -4.21 1.55 -8.01
C ARG A 2 -5.63 1.67 -7.51
N ASP A 3 -6.30 2.79 -7.85
CA ASP A 3 -7.67 3.04 -7.44
C ASP A 3 -8.71 2.49 -8.43
N GLU A 4 -10.00 2.67 -8.12
CA GLU A 4 -11.11 2.20 -8.93
C GLU A 4 -11.20 2.86 -10.31
N THR A 5 -10.55 4.01 -10.50
CA THR A 5 -10.52 4.71 -11.79
C THR A 5 -9.32 4.35 -12.65
N GLY A 6 -8.42 3.52 -12.13
CA GLY A 6 -7.18 3.14 -12.82
C GLY A 6 -6.01 4.07 -12.57
N ARG A 7 -6.15 5.10 -11.72
CA ARG A 7 -5.02 5.95 -11.33
C ARG A 7 -4.06 5.16 -10.46
N THR A 8 -2.77 5.41 -10.65
CA THR A 8 -1.71 4.77 -9.88
C THR A 8 -1.06 5.77 -8.95
N TYR A 9 -0.80 5.34 -7.71
CA TYR A 9 -0.12 6.11 -6.68
C TYR A 9 1.14 5.37 -6.28
N ALA A 10 2.28 6.07 -6.35
CA ALA A 10 3.57 5.54 -5.94
C ALA A 10 4.14 6.40 -4.82
N ALA A 11 4.65 5.75 -3.79
CA ALA A 11 5.20 6.45 -2.63
C ALA A 11 6.39 5.69 -2.07
N ALA A 12 7.30 6.43 -1.44
CA ALA A 12 8.38 5.89 -0.64
C ALA A 12 8.15 6.24 0.82
N ALA A 13 8.75 5.50 1.74
CA ALA A 13 8.66 5.78 3.16
C ALA A 13 9.23 7.16 3.49
N VAL A 14 8.59 7.85 4.42
CA VAL A 14 9.03 9.14 4.95
C VAL A 14 9.47 8.96 6.40
N ALA A 15 10.67 9.41 6.73
CA ALA A 15 11.19 9.31 8.09
C ALA A 15 11.82 10.65 8.50
N LEU A 16 11.00 11.51 9.08
CA LEU A 16 11.38 12.80 9.62
C LEU A 16 11.16 12.79 11.14
N PRO A 17 11.82 13.69 11.89
CA PRO A 17 11.63 13.73 13.35
C PRO A 17 10.18 13.86 13.79
N SER A 18 9.33 14.55 13.04
CA SER A 18 7.93 14.80 13.38
C SER A 18 6.94 14.16 12.41
N LEU A 19 7.42 13.38 11.44
CA LEU A 19 6.55 12.73 10.46
C LEU A 19 7.18 11.42 10.00
N GLN A 20 6.56 10.32 10.36
CA GLN A 20 7.00 8.99 9.92
C GLN A 20 5.81 8.27 9.27
N LEU A 21 5.97 7.92 8.00
CA LEU A 21 4.96 7.20 7.23
C LEU A 21 5.62 6.06 6.46
N SER A 22 5.02 4.90 6.49
CA SER A 22 5.40 3.81 5.60
C SER A 22 5.00 4.14 4.15
N ALA A 23 5.61 3.46 3.20
CA ALA A 23 5.26 3.63 1.79
C ALA A 23 3.78 3.32 1.53
N LEU A 24 3.24 2.25 2.11
CA LEU A 24 1.82 1.89 1.96
C LEU A 24 0.91 2.95 2.58
N ALA A 25 1.20 3.40 3.80
CA ALA A 25 0.39 4.42 4.47
C ALA A 25 0.36 5.71 3.66
N LEU A 26 1.51 6.14 3.14
CA LEU A 26 1.57 7.35 2.31
C LEU A 26 0.79 7.18 1.01
N ALA A 27 0.90 6.04 0.36
CA ALA A 27 0.16 5.78 -0.87
C ALA A 27 -1.37 5.79 -0.64
N VAL A 28 -1.84 5.22 0.46
CA VAL A 28 -3.25 5.29 0.86
C VAL A 28 -3.67 6.73 1.08
N ALA A 29 -2.86 7.51 1.82
CA ALA A 29 -3.15 8.92 2.07
C ALA A 29 -3.23 9.73 0.76
N MET A 30 -2.31 9.48 -0.18
CA MET A 30 -2.32 10.13 -1.49
C MET A 30 -3.59 9.78 -2.28
N ALA A 31 -3.98 8.52 -2.28
CA ALA A 31 -5.18 8.07 -2.97
C ALA A 31 -6.44 8.75 -2.39
N VAL A 32 -6.60 8.73 -1.08
CA VAL A 32 -7.72 9.37 -0.39
C VAL A 32 -7.72 10.88 -0.67
N SER A 33 -6.57 11.52 -0.53
CA SER A 33 -6.42 12.97 -0.80
C SER A 33 -6.75 13.33 -2.24
N SER A 34 -6.55 12.41 -3.17
CA SER A 34 -6.86 12.60 -4.60
C SER A 34 -8.29 12.23 -4.98
N GLY A 35 -9.11 11.83 -4.01
CA GLY A 35 -10.52 11.54 -4.24
C GLY A 35 -10.84 10.09 -4.56
N ALA A 36 -9.91 9.16 -4.37
CA ALA A 36 -10.19 7.75 -4.57
C ALA A 36 -11.27 7.26 -3.60
N ALA A 37 -12.25 6.52 -4.11
CA ALA A 37 -13.30 5.94 -3.29
C ALA A 37 -12.97 4.49 -2.89
N SER A 38 -12.08 3.82 -3.63
CA SER A 38 -11.70 2.43 -3.39
C SER A 38 -10.33 2.13 -4.01
N LEU A 39 -9.79 0.94 -3.71
CA LEU A 39 -8.56 0.43 -4.31
C LEU A 39 -8.84 -0.88 -5.04
N GLU A 40 -8.22 -1.07 -6.20
CA GLU A 40 -8.19 -2.35 -6.90
C GLU A 40 -7.08 -3.26 -6.39
N ALA A 41 -5.90 -2.69 -6.14
CA ALA A 41 -4.73 -3.44 -5.70
C ALA A 41 -3.70 -2.52 -5.07
N ALA A 42 -2.88 -3.08 -4.19
CA ALA A 42 -1.71 -2.42 -3.64
C ALA A 42 -0.48 -3.30 -3.86
N ALA A 43 0.69 -2.66 -3.93
CA ALA A 43 1.95 -3.37 -4.03
C ALA A 43 2.97 -2.74 -3.10
N LEU A 44 3.80 -3.57 -2.48
CA LEU A 44 4.88 -3.16 -1.60
C LEU A 44 6.17 -3.85 -2.04
N VAL A 45 7.23 -3.07 -2.20
CA VAL A 45 8.59 -3.60 -2.39
C VAL A 45 9.34 -3.42 -1.08
N SER A 46 9.72 -4.52 -0.45
CA SER A 46 10.36 -4.51 0.85
C SER A 46 11.04 -5.84 1.12
N ASP A 47 12.17 -5.82 1.83
CA ASP A 47 12.85 -7.02 2.30
C ASP A 47 12.36 -7.48 3.68
N ALA A 48 11.41 -6.75 4.27
CA ALA A 48 10.73 -7.19 5.49
C ALA A 48 9.86 -8.44 5.22
N PRO A 49 9.49 -9.21 6.26
CA PRO A 49 8.65 -10.40 6.10
C PRO A 49 7.26 -10.12 5.51
N GLY A 50 6.77 -8.90 5.63
CA GLY A 50 5.47 -8.49 5.10
C GLY A 50 5.15 -7.06 5.51
N PRO A 51 4.01 -6.52 5.10
CA PRO A 51 3.57 -5.19 5.53
C PRO A 51 3.24 -5.22 7.03
N ALA A 52 3.42 -4.08 7.70
CA ALA A 52 2.94 -3.91 9.06
C ALA A 52 1.42 -4.05 9.11
N LYS A 53 0.90 -4.52 10.24
CA LYS A 53 -0.55 -4.70 10.40
C LYS A 53 -1.33 -3.40 10.25
N ASP A 54 -0.79 -2.29 10.74
CA ASP A 54 -1.43 -0.97 10.59
C ASP A 54 -1.50 -0.54 9.13
N ASP A 55 -0.47 -0.85 8.35
CA ASP A 55 -0.45 -0.55 6.92
C ASP A 55 -1.46 -1.40 6.15
N GLU A 56 -1.54 -2.66 6.49
CA GLU A 56 -2.54 -3.56 5.92
C GLU A 56 -3.95 -3.09 6.27
N ALA A 57 -4.19 -2.69 7.51
CA ALA A 57 -5.47 -2.14 7.94
C ALA A 57 -5.84 -0.89 7.15
N ALA A 58 -4.89 0.02 6.91
CA ALA A 58 -5.13 1.22 6.11
C ALA A 58 -5.54 0.87 4.67
N VAL A 59 -4.89 -0.11 4.05
CA VAL A 59 -5.29 -0.59 2.73
C VAL A 59 -6.71 -1.15 2.76
N ARG A 60 -7.06 -1.92 3.79
CA ARG A 60 -8.40 -2.52 3.92
C ARG A 60 -9.49 -1.48 4.17
N ASP A 61 -9.17 -0.37 4.84
CA ASP A 61 -10.13 0.72 5.05
C ASP A 61 -10.59 1.33 3.73
N LEU A 62 -9.68 1.50 2.77
CA LEU A 62 -10.00 2.07 1.48
C LEU A 62 -10.37 1.01 0.44
N GLY A 63 -9.69 -0.12 0.44
CA GLY A 63 -9.90 -1.22 -0.49
C GLY A 63 -10.11 -2.55 0.22
N PRO A 64 -11.32 -2.85 0.74
CA PRO A 64 -11.56 -4.10 1.48
C PRO A 64 -11.26 -5.36 0.67
N GLU A 65 -11.37 -5.28 -0.65
CA GLU A 65 -11.16 -6.42 -1.55
C GLU A 65 -9.80 -6.39 -2.25
N ALA A 66 -8.99 -5.35 -2.03
CA ALA A 66 -7.74 -5.18 -2.77
C ALA A 66 -6.67 -6.17 -2.30
N PRO A 67 -6.06 -6.94 -3.20
CA PRO A 67 -4.89 -7.73 -2.83
C PRO A 67 -3.69 -6.83 -2.61
N ILE A 68 -2.79 -7.23 -1.70
CA ILE A 68 -1.50 -6.58 -1.49
C ILE A 68 -0.42 -7.51 -2.02
N ILE A 69 0.28 -7.07 -3.06
CA ILE A 69 1.38 -7.82 -3.64
C ILE A 69 2.66 -7.38 -2.96
N HIS A 70 3.35 -8.33 -2.28
CA HIS A 70 4.61 -8.06 -1.62
C HIS A 70 5.76 -8.68 -2.41
N ALA A 71 6.67 -7.83 -2.88
CA ALA A 71 7.88 -8.22 -3.59
C ALA A 71 9.13 -7.81 -2.79
N GLY A 72 10.20 -8.56 -2.94
CA GLY A 72 11.50 -8.18 -2.40
C GLY A 72 12.21 -7.14 -3.26
N SER A 73 13.35 -6.63 -2.77
CA SER A 73 14.17 -5.65 -3.51
C SER A 73 14.76 -6.22 -4.81
N ASP A 74 14.78 -7.54 -4.96
CA ASP A 74 15.19 -8.22 -6.19
C ASP A 74 14.07 -8.26 -7.25
N GLY A 75 12.89 -7.73 -6.94
CA GLY A 75 11.73 -7.72 -7.83
C GLY A 75 10.89 -8.99 -7.81
N ALA A 76 11.31 -10.03 -7.07
CA ALA A 76 10.56 -11.28 -7.01
C ALA A 76 9.36 -11.14 -6.06
N VAL A 77 8.19 -11.55 -6.52
CA VAL A 77 6.99 -11.60 -5.67
C VAL A 77 7.17 -12.69 -4.61
N ARG A 78 7.04 -12.31 -3.35
CA ARG A 78 7.18 -13.23 -2.20
C ARG A 78 5.85 -13.74 -1.71
N GLN A 79 4.82 -12.89 -1.77
CA GLN A 79 3.48 -13.26 -1.33
C GLN A 79 2.44 -12.30 -1.91
N VAL A 80 1.22 -12.77 -1.98
CA VAL A 80 0.05 -11.95 -2.27
C VAL A 80 -0.89 -12.08 -1.08
N ILE A 81 -1.16 -10.96 -0.41
CA ILE A 81 -2.03 -10.93 0.76
C ILE A 81 -3.43 -10.58 0.28
N LYS A 82 -4.31 -11.55 0.36
CA LYS A 82 -5.70 -11.39 -0.05
C LYS A 82 -6.55 -10.95 1.14
N PRO A 83 -7.66 -10.24 0.87
CA PRO A 83 -8.63 -9.96 1.92
C PRO A 83 -9.18 -11.28 2.46
N GLY A 84 -9.25 -11.38 3.77
CA GLY A 84 -9.61 -12.63 4.39
C GLY A 84 -10.76 -12.53 5.34
#